data_1fa6ff08a8834a9ec1854ddc22427c15
#
_entry.id   1fa6ff08a8834a9ec1854ddc22427c15
#
_cell.length_a   1.000
_cell.length_b   1.000
_cell.length_c   1.000
_cell.angle_alpha   90.00
_cell.angle_beta   90.00
_cell.angle_gamma   90.00
#
_symmetry.space_group_name_H-M   'P 1'
#
loop_
_entity.id
_entity.type
_entity.pdbx_description
1 polymer ?
#
loop_
_entity_poly.entity_id
_entity_poly.type
_entity_poly.pdbx_seq_one_letter_code
_entity_poly.pdbx_strand_id
1 'polypeptide(L)'
;MDNKEPSLENKTVESIPAVTIRFAGDSGDGMQLVGTRFTDTSALFGNDLATLPSFPAEIRAPQGTIAGVSSFQVQIADFDILTPGDNPDVLVAMNPAALKAHLDDLAPNGMLILNEDAFEEKNIQKAGYKTDPRTSGELDAYRVFQVPMEKLTKEALEDTEITGRAVLRSKNMIALGLISWVFNRPLEDTENWINDKFKKLPEVADANIKALKVGYNFGITVEAFHHTYVVDKAKLPEGEYTNINGNIGLSWGLIAGARQAGLELFYASYPITPASDILLSLIHI
;
A
#
# COMPACT_ATOMS: atom_id res chain seq x y z
N MET A 1 -20.29 14.00 30.92
CA MET A 1 -19.11 14.38 30.11
C MET A 1 -19.51 14.07 28.68
N ASP A 2 -19.83 15.10 27.92
CA ASP A 2 -20.28 14.96 26.54
C ASP A 2 -19.12 14.43 25.68
N ASN A 3 -19.27 13.19 25.21
CA ASN A 3 -18.46 12.66 24.12
C ASN A 3 -18.87 13.40 22.83
N LYS A 4 -18.27 14.55 22.57
CA LYS A 4 -18.29 15.14 21.24
C LYS A 4 -17.39 14.23 20.37
N GLU A 5 -18.00 13.51 19.44
CA GLU A 5 -17.29 12.95 18.29
C GLU A 5 -16.46 14.08 17.67
N PRO A 6 -15.16 13.84 17.30
CA PRO A 6 -14.37 14.85 16.64
C PRO A 6 -15.07 15.25 15.34
N SER A 7 -15.46 16.51 15.25
CA SER A 7 -16.22 17.04 14.12
C SER A 7 -15.36 17.00 12.87
N LEU A 8 -15.83 16.34 11.82
CA LEU A 8 -15.33 16.39 10.44
C LEU A 8 -15.40 17.80 9.82
N GLU A 9 -15.87 18.80 10.59
CA GLU A 9 -16.30 20.11 10.13
C GLU A 9 -15.19 21.02 9.55
N ASN A 10 -13.91 20.63 9.59
CA ASN A 10 -12.82 21.50 9.12
C ASN A 10 -11.93 20.89 8.03
N LYS A 11 -12.29 19.74 7.42
CA LYS A 11 -11.47 19.14 6.36
C LYS A 11 -12.08 19.38 5.00
N THR A 12 -11.29 19.95 4.10
CA THR A 12 -11.73 20.20 2.71
C THR A 12 -11.60 18.92 1.90
N VAL A 13 -12.68 18.55 1.21
CA VAL A 13 -12.67 17.44 0.24
C VAL A 13 -12.40 18.02 -1.14
N GLU A 14 -11.35 17.53 -1.80
CA GLU A 14 -10.97 17.94 -3.15
C GLU A 14 -11.21 16.80 -4.13
N SER A 15 -11.96 17.05 -5.21
CA SER A 15 -12.12 16.07 -6.29
C SER A 15 -10.97 16.19 -7.27
N ILE A 16 -10.30 15.08 -7.53
CA ILE A 16 -9.19 14.96 -8.48
C ILE A 16 -9.48 13.88 -9.51
N PRO A 17 -9.08 14.04 -10.78
CA PRO A 17 -9.40 13.07 -11.83
C PRO A 17 -8.61 11.77 -11.71
N ALA A 18 -7.39 11.83 -11.19
CA ALA A 18 -6.51 10.68 -11.01
C ALA A 18 -5.50 10.93 -9.90
N VAL A 19 -4.92 9.86 -9.35
CA VAL A 19 -3.76 9.92 -8.46
C VAL A 19 -2.91 8.66 -8.61
N THR A 20 -1.60 8.85 -8.54
CA THR A 20 -0.61 7.77 -8.49
C THR A 20 0.01 7.71 -7.10
N ILE A 21 -0.11 6.56 -6.44
CA ILE A 21 0.38 6.33 -5.09
C ILE A 21 1.44 5.24 -5.11
N ARG A 22 2.60 5.49 -4.51
CA ARG A 22 3.64 4.48 -4.32
C ARG A 22 3.85 4.18 -2.84
N PHE A 23 3.72 2.91 -2.49
CA PHE A 23 4.05 2.37 -1.18
C PHE A 23 5.43 1.71 -1.26
N ALA A 24 6.36 2.10 -0.41
CA ALA A 24 7.74 1.61 -0.44
C ALA A 24 8.27 1.27 0.96
N GLY A 25 8.99 0.16 1.07
CA GLY A 25 9.55 -0.33 2.32
C GLY A 25 10.47 -1.52 2.09
N ASP A 26 10.95 -2.15 3.15
CA ASP A 26 11.66 -3.41 3.03
C ASP A 26 10.70 -4.54 2.60
N SER A 27 11.24 -5.60 2.04
CA SER A 27 10.50 -6.81 1.62
C SER A 27 9.57 -7.38 2.71
N GLY A 28 9.88 -7.15 4.00
CA GLY A 28 9.08 -7.58 5.15
C GLY A 28 8.04 -6.57 5.64
N ASP A 29 8.01 -5.36 5.11
CA ASP A 29 7.10 -4.29 5.56
C ASP A 29 5.67 -4.44 5.02
N GLY A 30 5.43 -5.39 4.11
CA GLY A 30 4.09 -5.70 3.60
C GLY A 30 3.54 -4.70 2.58
N MET A 31 4.40 -3.98 1.86
CA MET A 31 3.97 -2.96 0.89
C MET A 31 3.20 -3.54 -0.29
N GLN A 32 3.52 -4.75 -0.72
CA GLN A 32 2.75 -5.46 -1.74
C GLN A 32 1.31 -5.71 -1.28
N LEU A 33 1.14 -6.09 -0.01
CA LEU A 33 -0.19 -6.32 0.57
C LEU A 33 -0.99 -5.02 0.69
N VAL A 34 -0.37 -3.95 1.19
CA VAL A 34 -1.01 -2.63 1.31
C VAL A 34 -1.48 -2.12 -0.05
N GLY A 35 -0.57 -2.15 -1.05
CA GLY A 35 -0.89 -1.73 -2.41
C GLY A 35 -2.01 -2.55 -3.03
N THR A 36 -1.96 -3.87 -2.91
CA THR A 36 -3.02 -4.75 -3.42
C THR A 36 -4.36 -4.46 -2.74
N ARG A 37 -4.40 -4.31 -1.41
CA ARG A 37 -5.65 -4.01 -0.70
C ARG A 37 -6.25 -2.65 -1.08
N PHE A 38 -5.40 -1.62 -1.21
CA PHE A 38 -5.85 -0.32 -1.67
C PHE A 38 -6.39 -0.38 -3.12
N THR A 39 -5.73 -1.17 -3.97
CA THR A 39 -6.17 -1.45 -5.36
C THR A 39 -7.56 -2.09 -5.37
N ASP A 40 -7.75 -3.17 -4.62
CA ASP A 40 -9.03 -3.89 -4.59
C ASP A 40 -10.18 -3.02 -4.08
N THR A 41 -9.95 -2.24 -3.01
CA THR A 41 -10.96 -1.29 -2.49
C THR A 41 -11.28 -0.21 -3.52
N SER A 42 -10.29 0.29 -4.26
CA SER A 42 -10.50 1.29 -5.32
C SER A 42 -11.26 0.71 -6.52
N ALA A 43 -11.00 -0.55 -6.89
CA ALA A 43 -11.78 -1.27 -7.90
C ALA A 43 -13.25 -1.41 -7.50
N LEU A 44 -13.52 -1.82 -6.26
CA LEU A 44 -14.88 -1.93 -5.72
C LEU A 44 -15.59 -0.57 -5.66
N PHE A 45 -14.86 0.49 -5.39
CA PHE A 45 -15.39 1.87 -5.45
C PHE A 45 -15.78 2.27 -6.87
N GLY A 46 -15.18 1.65 -7.89
CA GLY A 46 -15.48 1.84 -9.31
C GLY A 46 -14.50 2.72 -10.06
N ASN A 47 -13.29 2.93 -9.54
CA ASN A 47 -12.22 3.55 -10.30
C ASN A 47 -11.68 2.61 -11.37
N ASP A 48 -11.16 3.16 -12.46
CA ASP A 48 -10.19 2.46 -13.28
C ASP A 48 -8.82 2.50 -12.61
N LEU A 49 -8.01 1.46 -12.82
CA LEU A 49 -6.76 1.31 -12.10
C LEU A 49 -5.71 0.52 -12.89
N ALA A 50 -4.45 0.84 -12.64
CA ALA A 50 -3.32 0.05 -13.09
C ALA A 50 -2.24 0.02 -11.99
N THR A 51 -1.51 -1.09 -11.90
CA THR A 51 -0.52 -1.31 -10.84
C THR A 51 0.85 -1.69 -11.36
N LEU A 52 1.88 -1.36 -10.59
CA LEU A 52 3.28 -1.72 -10.87
C LEU A 52 3.94 -2.21 -9.57
N PRO A 53 3.89 -3.52 -9.27
CA PRO A 53 4.65 -4.08 -8.18
C PRO A 53 6.16 -4.12 -8.53
N SER A 54 7.00 -3.75 -7.57
CA SER A 54 8.46 -3.85 -7.66
C SER A 54 8.99 -4.65 -6.48
N PHE A 55 9.84 -5.63 -6.79
CA PHE A 55 10.44 -6.52 -5.81
C PHE A 55 11.92 -6.14 -5.61
N PRO A 56 12.54 -6.52 -4.47
CA PRO A 56 13.93 -6.22 -4.21
C PRO A 56 14.86 -6.66 -5.34
N ALA A 57 15.81 -5.81 -5.68
CA ALA A 57 16.79 -6.09 -6.74
C ALA A 57 17.70 -7.30 -6.40
N GLU A 58 17.95 -7.53 -5.11
CA GLU A 58 18.73 -8.66 -4.62
C GLU A 58 17.92 -9.60 -3.76
N ILE A 59 18.03 -10.89 -4.01
CA ILE A 59 17.46 -11.94 -3.16
C ILE A 59 18.21 -11.90 -1.82
N ARG A 60 17.44 -11.77 -0.69
CA ARG A 60 17.98 -11.70 0.66
C ARG A 60 18.86 -10.47 0.94
N ALA A 61 18.63 -9.37 0.26
CA ALA A 61 19.27 -8.11 0.60
C ALA A 61 19.06 -7.77 2.10
N PRO A 62 20.05 -7.16 2.77
CA PRO A 62 19.90 -6.73 4.15
C PRO A 62 18.79 -5.69 4.29
N GLN A 63 17.94 -5.84 5.32
CA GLN A 63 16.90 -4.86 5.63
C GLN A 63 17.49 -3.46 5.84
N GLY A 64 16.78 -2.43 5.36
CA GLY A 64 17.19 -1.03 5.45
C GLY A 64 18.29 -0.64 4.46
N THR A 65 18.55 -1.45 3.43
CA THR A 65 19.42 -1.10 2.30
C THR A 65 18.57 -0.88 1.04
N ILE A 66 19.06 -0.06 0.10
CA ILE A 66 18.35 0.23 -1.16
C ILE A 66 18.07 -1.07 -1.95
N ALA A 67 19.00 -2.01 -1.97
CA ALA A 67 18.84 -3.30 -2.65
C ALA A 67 17.70 -4.16 -2.07
N GLY A 68 17.28 -3.93 -0.82
CA GLY A 68 16.20 -4.64 -0.13
C GLY A 68 14.84 -3.99 -0.26
N VAL A 69 14.74 -2.84 -0.92
CA VAL A 69 13.48 -2.09 -1.06
C VAL A 69 12.54 -2.83 -1.99
N SER A 70 11.29 -2.95 -1.53
CA SER A 70 10.13 -3.39 -2.29
C SER A 70 9.15 -2.23 -2.40
N SER A 71 8.50 -2.07 -3.53
CA SER A 71 7.48 -1.05 -3.70
C SER A 71 6.29 -1.55 -4.49
N PHE A 72 5.16 -0.85 -4.32
CA PHE A 72 3.94 -1.10 -5.06
C PHE A 72 3.36 0.25 -5.48
N GLN A 73 3.25 0.48 -6.77
CA GLN A 73 2.59 1.65 -7.31
C GLN A 73 1.21 1.30 -7.79
N VAL A 74 0.24 2.17 -7.52
CA VAL A 74 -1.10 2.11 -8.06
C VAL A 74 -1.50 3.47 -8.58
N GLN A 75 -2.01 3.51 -9.81
CA GLN A 75 -2.73 4.63 -10.35
C GLN A 75 -4.22 4.31 -10.32
N ILE A 76 -5.03 5.26 -9.85
CA ILE A 76 -6.48 5.20 -9.90
C ILE A 76 -7.01 6.46 -10.60
N ALA A 77 -8.08 6.33 -11.38
CA ALA A 77 -8.65 7.44 -12.15
C ALA A 77 -10.17 7.32 -12.31
N ASP A 78 -10.80 8.44 -12.67
CA ASP A 78 -12.21 8.54 -13.05
C ASP A 78 -12.44 8.35 -14.57
N PHE A 79 -11.38 7.96 -15.28
CA PHE A 79 -11.36 7.69 -16.72
C PHE A 79 -10.52 6.43 -17.02
N ASP A 80 -10.61 5.92 -18.24
CA ASP A 80 -9.86 4.76 -18.72
C ASP A 80 -8.36 5.03 -18.78
N ILE A 81 -7.55 4.24 -18.04
CA ILE A 81 -6.10 4.37 -17.94
C ILE A 81 -5.39 3.14 -18.49
N LEU A 82 -4.25 3.36 -19.16
CA LEU A 82 -3.52 2.31 -19.88
C LEU A 82 -2.15 1.99 -19.25
N THR A 83 -1.73 2.76 -18.26
CA THR A 83 -0.42 2.62 -17.60
C THR A 83 -0.53 2.81 -16.10
N PRO A 84 0.42 2.28 -15.30
CA PRO A 84 0.44 2.48 -13.86
C PRO A 84 0.90 3.88 -13.42
N GLY A 85 1.02 4.84 -14.34
CA GLY A 85 1.54 6.18 -14.10
C GLY A 85 3.05 6.24 -14.05
N ASP A 86 3.62 7.42 -14.32
CA ASP A 86 5.06 7.66 -14.28
C ASP A 86 5.50 8.10 -12.88
N ASN A 87 5.40 9.40 -12.59
CA ASN A 87 5.75 9.97 -11.30
C ASN A 87 4.61 9.80 -10.30
N PRO A 88 4.84 9.25 -9.10
CA PRO A 88 3.81 9.22 -8.09
C PRO A 88 3.50 10.63 -7.53
N ASP A 89 2.22 10.87 -7.25
CA ASP A 89 1.75 12.06 -6.54
C ASP A 89 1.92 11.91 -5.03
N VAL A 90 1.95 10.64 -4.57
CA VAL A 90 2.09 10.27 -3.17
C VAL A 90 3.12 9.15 -3.02
N LEU A 91 4.08 9.37 -2.11
CA LEU A 91 5.04 8.35 -1.68
C LEU A 91 4.83 8.06 -0.19
N VAL A 92 4.56 6.79 0.13
CA VAL A 92 4.58 6.28 1.50
C VAL A 92 5.88 5.53 1.69
N ALA A 93 6.81 6.08 2.47
CA ALA A 93 8.12 5.50 2.72
C ALA A 93 8.23 4.96 4.15
N MET A 94 8.34 3.63 4.28
CA MET A 94 8.36 2.95 5.57
C MET A 94 9.72 3.04 6.28
N ASN A 95 10.78 3.46 5.58
CA ASN A 95 12.13 3.59 6.13
C ASN A 95 13.01 4.49 5.24
N PRO A 96 14.21 4.91 5.72
CA PRO A 96 15.12 5.77 4.95
C PRO A 96 15.58 5.19 3.61
N ALA A 97 15.72 3.86 3.49
CA ALA A 97 16.14 3.24 2.23
C ALA A 97 15.05 3.33 1.18
N ALA A 98 13.78 3.13 1.58
CA ALA A 98 12.63 3.31 0.71
C ALA A 98 12.47 4.77 0.24
N LEU A 99 12.70 5.74 1.14
CA LEU A 99 12.74 7.14 0.78
C LEU A 99 13.81 7.40 -0.28
N LYS A 100 15.03 6.98 -0.03
CA LYS A 100 16.16 7.22 -0.93
C LYS A 100 16.00 6.58 -2.29
N ALA A 101 15.36 5.41 -2.34
CA ALA A 101 15.14 4.69 -3.58
C ALA A 101 14.10 5.35 -4.51
N HIS A 102 13.19 6.17 -3.96
CA HIS A 102 12.01 6.64 -4.69
C HIS A 102 11.73 8.14 -4.58
N LEU A 103 12.55 8.90 -3.86
CA LEU A 103 12.31 10.33 -3.67
C LEU A 103 12.38 11.10 -4.99
N ASP A 104 13.34 10.76 -5.85
CA ASP A 104 13.55 11.43 -7.14
C ASP A 104 12.40 11.19 -8.12
N ASP A 105 11.60 10.14 -7.90
CA ASP A 105 10.42 9.84 -8.72
C ASP A 105 9.19 10.64 -8.28
N LEU A 106 9.14 11.14 -7.03
CA LEU A 106 7.99 11.83 -6.50
C LEU A 106 7.75 13.16 -7.23
N ALA A 107 6.51 13.39 -7.65
CA ALA A 107 6.15 14.63 -8.35
C ALA A 107 6.47 15.87 -7.50
N PRO A 108 6.86 17.00 -8.12
CA PRO A 108 7.07 18.27 -7.39
C PRO A 108 5.83 18.64 -6.56
N ASN A 109 6.05 19.06 -5.31
CA ASN A 109 4.98 19.33 -4.34
C ASN A 109 4.10 18.10 -4.01
N GLY A 110 4.59 16.88 -4.34
CA GLY A 110 3.94 15.63 -4.01
C GLY A 110 3.81 15.40 -2.50
N MET A 111 2.90 14.51 -2.13
CA MET A 111 2.69 14.13 -0.73
C MET A 111 3.71 13.06 -0.34
N LEU A 112 4.49 13.31 0.72
CA LEU A 112 5.46 12.38 1.26
C LEU A 112 5.06 11.98 2.68
N ILE A 113 4.68 10.72 2.86
CA ILE A 113 4.32 10.15 4.16
C ILE A 113 5.48 9.27 4.64
N LEU A 114 6.07 9.62 5.76
CA LEU A 114 7.22 8.93 6.34
C LEU A 114 6.80 8.19 7.62
N ASN A 115 7.25 6.94 7.77
CA ASN A 115 7.22 6.28 9.07
C ASN A 115 8.35 6.86 9.94
N GLU A 116 8.01 7.85 10.77
CA GLU A 116 8.94 8.61 11.59
C GLU A 116 9.86 7.73 12.45
N ASP A 117 9.29 6.70 13.07
CA ASP A 117 10.00 5.82 14.00
C ASP A 117 11.15 5.03 13.33
N ALA A 118 11.12 4.86 12.02
CA ALA A 118 12.17 4.16 11.28
C ALA A 118 13.40 5.02 11.00
N PHE A 119 13.33 6.35 11.20
CA PHE A 119 14.40 7.29 10.86
C PHE A 119 15.38 7.49 12.03
N GLU A 120 15.82 6.39 12.64
CA GLU A 120 16.93 6.39 13.59
C GLU A 120 18.27 6.56 12.86
N GLU A 121 19.26 7.16 13.50
CA GLU A 121 20.58 7.47 12.92
C GLU A 121 21.22 6.27 12.23
N LYS A 122 21.17 5.09 12.86
CA LYS A 122 21.72 3.84 12.27
C LYS A 122 21.05 3.44 10.96
N ASN A 123 19.73 3.68 10.83
CA ASN A 123 18.98 3.34 9.63
C ASN A 123 19.22 4.36 8.50
N ILE A 124 19.35 5.64 8.87
CA ILE A 124 19.72 6.74 7.96
C ILE A 124 21.10 6.47 7.35
N GLN A 125 22.09 6.13 8.17
CA GLN A 125 23.45 5.78 7.72
C GLN A 125 23.45 4.52 6.85
N LYS A 126 22.68 3.49 7.23
CA LYS A 126 22.58 2.23 6.48
C LYS A 126 21.95 2.42 5.11
N ALA A 127 21.00 3.34 4.96
CA ALA A 127 20.45 3.76 3.68
C ALA A 127 21.43 4.62 2.86
N GLY A 128 22.60 4.97 3.41
CA GLY A 128 23.63 5.73 2.74
C GLY A 128 23.40 7.24 2.73
N TYR A 129 22.59 7.77 3.63
CA TYR A 129 22.51 9.20 3.89
C TYR A 129 23.68 9.65 4.79
N LYS A 130 24.20 10.85 4.53
CA LYS A 130 25.23 11.48 5.34
C LYS A 130 24.66 12.27 6.53
N THR A 131 23.46 12.81 6.33
CA THR A 131 22.69 13.60 7.28
C THR A 131 21.25 13.16 7.24
N ASP A 132 20.48 13.47 8.28
CA ASP A 132 19.04 13.17 8.29
C ASP A 132 18.32 13.94 7.16
N PRO A 133 17.71 13.26 6.18
CA PRO A 133 17.03 13.92 5.07
C PRO A 133 15.88 14.81 5.52
N ARG A 134 15.29 14.55 6.70
CA ARG A 134 14.19 15.36 7.27
C ARG A 134 14.63 16.75 7.71
N THR A 135 15.92 16.95 7.94
CA THR A 135 16.49 18.24 8.41
C THR A 135 17.53 18.84 7.49
N SER A 136 17.91 18.15 6.40
CA SER A 136 18.95 18.60 5.46
C SER A 136 18.45 19.59 4.41
N GLY A 137 17.13 19.84 4.32
CA GLY A 137 16.50 20.62 3.24
C GLY A 137 16.19 19.80 1.97
N GLU A 138 16.55 18.51 1.94
CA GLU A 138 16.31 17.64 0.79
C GLU A 138 14.81 17.42 0.52
N LEU A 139 13.98 17.57 1.54
CA LEU A 139 12.53 17.34 1.46
C LEU A 139 11.71 18.62 1.28
N ASP A 140 12.34 19.81 1.18
CA ASP A 140 11.64 21.11 1.14
C ASP A 140 10.72 21.30 -0.09
N ALA A 141 10.97 20.53 -1.15
CA ALA A 141 10.16 20.53 -2.37
C ALA A 141 8.84 19.74 -2.25
N TYR A 142 8.60 19.05 -1.13
CA TYR A 142 7.50 18.11 -0.94
C TYR A 142 6.64 18.48 0.26
N ARG A 143 5.39 17.99 0.27
CA ARG A 143 4.49 18.09 1.43
C ARG A 143 4.74 16.90 2.36
N VAL A 144 5.55 17.10 3.40
CA VAL A 144 6.03 16.02 4.27
C VAL A 144 5.12 15.81 5.47
N PHE A 145 4.69 14.55 5.67
CA PHE A 145 3.90 14.10 6.81
C PHE A 145 4.68 13.01 7.54
N GLN A 146 5.11 13.28 8.75
CA GLN A 146 5.79 12.33 9.62
C GLN A 146 4.77 11.64 10.51
N VAL A 147 4.72 10.31 10.46
CA VAL A 147 3.73 9.48 11.16
C VAL A 147 4.47 8.46 12.02
N PRO A 148 4.28 8.44 13.34
CA PRO A 148 4.95 7.49 14.24
C PRO A 148 4.26 6.11 14.18
N MET A 149 4.39 5.42 13.02
CA MET A 149 3.61 4.21 12.72
C MET A 149 3.88 3.06 13.69
N GLU A 150 5.12 2.90 14.16
CA GLU A 150 5.45 1.84 15.12
C GLU A 150 4.91 2.15 16.50
N LYS A 151 4.98 3.42 16.94
CA LYS A 151 4.40 3.87 18.19
C LYS A 151 2.89 3.68 18.19
N LEU A 152 2.21 4.16 17.15
CA LEU A 152 0.76 3.99 16.98
C LEU A 152 0.35 2.51 16.97
N THR A 153 1.14 1.65 16.33
CA THR A 153 0.88 0.20 16.31
C THR A 153 1.01 -0.40 17.71
N LYS A 154 2.05 -0.04 18.46
CA LYS A 154 2.25 -0.53 19.83
C LYS A 154 1.12 -0.10 20.76
N GLU A 155 0.72 1.18 20.69
CA GLU A 155 -0.38 1.73 21.49
C GLU A 155 -1.74 1.07 21.12
N ALA A 156 -2.00 0.88 19.82
CA ALA A 156 -3.22 0.22 19.34
C ALA A 156 -3.37 -1.22 19.82
N LEU A 157 -2.26 -1.91 20.06
CA LEU A 157 -2.23 -3.34 20.39
C LEU A 157 -1.81 -3.65 21.82
N GLU A 158 -1.69 -2.63 22.69
CA GLU A 158 -1.28 -2.79 24.08
C GLU A 158 -2.19 -3.77 24.85
N ASP A 159 -3.49 -3.70 24.62
CA ASP A 159 -4.51 -4.54 25.26
C ASP A 159 -4.84 -5.82 24.46
N THR A 160 -3.93 -6.28 23.58
CA THR A 160 -4.13 -7.51 22.79
C THR A 160 -3.21 -8.64 23.25
N GLU A 161 -3.55 -9.87 22.87
CA GLU A 161 -2.71 -11.05 23.14
C GLU A 161 -1.45 -11.10 22.26
N ILE A 162 -1.35 -10.25 21.24
CA ILE A 162 -0.20 -10.20 20.34
C ILE A 162 0.94 -9.44 20.99
N THR A 163 2.12 -10.07 21.03
CA THR A 163 3.30 -9.51 21.69
C THR A 163 4.56 -9.56 20.83
N GLY A 164 5.55 -8.77 21.22
CA GLY A 164 6.88 -8.80 20.63
C GLY A 164 6.90 -8.39 19.15
N ARG A 165 7.61 -9.16 18.33
CA ARG A 165 7.76 -8.85 16.89
C ARG A 165 6.46 -8.96 16.10
N ALA A 166 5.47 -9.69 16.60
CA ALA A 166 4.20 -9.84 15.92
C ALA A 166 3.40 -8.53 15.88
N VAL A 167 3.52 -7.70 16.93
CA VAL A 167 2.91 -6.36 16.98
C VAL A 167 3.31 -5.51 15.78
N LEU A 168 4.62 -5.43 15.50
CA LEU A 168 5.12 -4.57 14.42
C LEU A 168 4.77 -5.06 13.00
N ARG A 169 4.28 -6.29 12.87
CA ARG A 169 3.78 -6.78 11.57
C ARG A 169 2.51 -6.06 11.13
N SER A 170 1.74 -5.51 12.08
CA SER A 170 0.50 -4.77 11.77
C SER A 170 0.74 -3.29 11.44
N LYS A 171 1.99 -2.77 11.49
CA LYS A 171 2.29 -1.35 11.20
C LYS A 171 1.90 -0.92 9.78
N ASN A 172 1.91 -1.86 8.83
CA ASN A 172 1.47 -1.60 7.47
C ASN A 172 -0.04 -1.27 7.38
N MET A 173 -0.83 -1.76 8.33
CA MET A 173 -2.26 -1.41 8.43
C MET A 173 -2.47 0.03 8.88
N ILE A 174 -1.55 0.62 9.66
CA ILE A 174 -1.55 2.06 9.95
C ILE A 174 -1.42 2.85 8.64
N ALA A 175 -0.45 2.50 7.79
CA ALA A 175 -0.27 3.16 6.50
C ALA A 175 -1.49 3.01 5.59
N LEU A 176 -2.07 1.79 5.52
CA LEU A 176 -3.27 1.53 4.73
C LEU A 176 -4.47 2.33 5.24
N GLY A 177 -4.70 2.36 6.55
CA GLY A 177 -5.79 3.13 7.17
C GLY A 177 -5.67 4.62 6.89
N LEU A 178 -4.47 5.18 7.04
CA LEU A 178 -4.21 6.58 6.77
C LEU A 178 -4.46 6.94 5.29
N ILE A 179 -3.95 6.16 4.35
CA ILE A 179 -4.17 6.38 2.92
C ILE A 179 -5.65 6.19 2.55
N SER A 180 -6.34 5.23 3.17
CA SER A 180 -7.79 5.05 2.98
C SER A 180 -8.56 6.29 3.41
N TRP A 181 -8.17 6.92 4.52
CA TRP A 181 -8.75 8.18 4.95
C TRP A 181 -8.42 9.34 3.99
N VAL A 182 -7.15 9.50 3.59
CA VAL A 182 -6.71 10.57 2.66
C VAL A 182 -7.51 10.54 1.35
N PHE A 183 -7.82 9.34 0.84
CA PHE A 183 -8.54 9.15 -0.42
C PHE A 183 -9.99 8.72 -0.25
N ASN A 184 -10.59 8.91 0.92
CA ASN A 184 -12.00 8.62 1.21
C ASN A 184 -12.41 7.19 0.83
N ARG A 185 -11.58 6.20 1.15
CA ARG A 185 -11.89 4.79 0.94
C ARG A 185 -12.52 4.17 2.19
N PRO A 186 -13.67 3.48 2.06
CA PRO A 186 -14.31 2.80 3.19
C PRO A 186 -13.41 1.66 3.69
N LEU A 187 -13.43 1.40 4.99
CA LEU A 187 -12.63 0.33 5.61
C LEU A 187 -13.32 -1.04 5.58
N GLU A 188 -14.63 -1.08 5.38
CA GLU A 188 -15.45 -2.29 5.55
C GLU A 188 -14.95 -3.47 4.70
N ASP A 189 -14.67 -3.24 3.42
CA ASP A 189 -14.15 -4.30 2.53
C ASP A 189 -12.80 -4.83 2.99
N THR A 190 -11.94 -3.94 3.50
CA THR A 190 -10.63 -4.34 4.06
C THR A 190 -10.80 -5.11 5.37
N GLU A 191 -11.71 -4.71 6.25
CA GLU A 191 -12.02 -5.42 7.50
C GLU A 191 -12.56 -6.82 7.20
N ASN A 192 -13.49 -6.95 6.26
CA ASN A 192 -14.05 -8.23 5.84
C ASN A 192 -12.96 -9.15 5.27
N TRP A 193 -12.10 -8.63 4.43
CA TRP A 193 -10.97 -9.39 3.89
C TRP A 193 -9.98 -9.82 4.98
N ILE A 194 -9.66 -8.98 5.97
CA ILE A 194 -8.79 -9.33 7.10
C ILE A 194 -9.41 -10.49 7.89
N ASN A 195 -10.71 -10.42 8.19
CA ASN A 195 -11.43 -11.46 8.91
C ASN A 195 -11.41 -12.80 8.15
N ASP A 196 -11.64 -12.79 6.84
CA ASP A 196 -11.60 -14.02 6.04
C ASP A 196 -10.18 -14.58 5.93
N LYS A 197 -9.20 -13.74 5.65
CA LYS A 197 -7.79 -14.15 5.53
C LYS A 197 -7.25 -14.76 6.81
N PHE A 198 -7.59 -14.18 7.96
CA PHE A 198 -7.08 -14.60 9.26
C PHE A 198 -8.13 -15.36 10.08
N LYS A 199 -9.14 -15.96 9.45
CA LYS A 199 -10.21 -16.73 10.14
C LYS A 199 -9.71 -17.83 11.08
N LYS A 200 -8.48 -18.33 10.87
CA LYS A 200 -7.83 -19.33 11.74
C LYS A 200 -7.00 -18.71 12.86
N LEU A 201 -6.82 -17.40 12.86
CA LEU A 201 -6.00 -16.61 13.79
C LEU A 201 -6.75 -15.32 14.13
N PRO A 202 -7.88 -15.40 14.85
CA PRO A 202 -8.75 -14.24 15.10
C PRO A 202 -8.04 -13.11 15.85
N GLU A 203 -7.10 -13.42 16.71
CA GLU A 203 -6.27 -12.44 17.41
C GLU A 203 -5.41 -11.60 16.44
N VAL A 204 -4.94 -12.20 15.34
CA VAL A 204 -4.20 -11.49 14.28
C VAL A 204 -5.16 -10.64 13.45
N ALA A 205 -6.38 -11.14 13.19
CA ALA A 205 -7.40 -10.35 12.50
C ALA A 205 -7.75 -9.09 13.30
N ASP A 206 -8.05 -9.23 14.58
CA ASP A 206 -8.39 -8.12 15.47
C ASP A 206 -7.27 -7.08 15.54
N ALA A 207 -6.02 -7.51 15.69
CA ALA A 207 -4.87 -6.63 15.71
C ALA A 207 -4.71 -5.81 14.41
N ASN A 208 -4.87 -6.46 13.25
CA ASN A 208 -4.78 -5.75 11.97
C ASN A 208 -5.92 -4.75 11.78
N ILE A 209 -7.15 -5.09 12.20
CA ILE A 209 -8.30 -4.19 12.15
C ILE A 209 -8.11 -3.00 13.10
N LYS A 210 -7.63 -3.23 14.33
CA LYS A 210 -7.31 -2.15 15.27
C LYS A 210 -6.27 -1.19 14.68
N ALA A 211 -5.16 -1.71 14.15
CA ALA A 211 -4.13 -0.90 13.50
C ALA A 211 -4.69 -0.12 12.31
N LEU A 212 -5.51 -0.75 11.45
CA LEU A 212 -6.16 -0.09 10.32
C LEU A 212 -7.01 1.10 10.77
N LYS A 213 -7.85 0.91 11.79
CA LYS A 213 -8.71 1.97 12.35
C LYS A 213 -7.91 3.08 12.99
N VAL A 214 -6.82 2.76 13.68
CA VAL A 214 -5.92 3.78 14.26
C VAL A 214 -5.27 4.62 13.17
N GLY A 215 -4.80 4.02 12.08
CA GLY A 215 -4.26 4.77 10.94
C GLY A 215 -5.29 5.70 10.30
N TYR A 216 -6.52 5.24 10.11
CA TYR A 216 -7.63 6.04 9.60
C TYR A 216 -7.97 7.22 10.54
N ASN A 217 -8.12 6.94 11.82
CA ASN A 217 -8.44 7.95 12.84
C ASN A 217 -7.31 8.96 13.03
N PHE A 218 -6.05 8.55 12.83
CA PHE A 218 -4.91 9.47 12.84
C PHE A 218 -5.08 10.56 11.79
N GLY A 219 -5.51 10.21 10.58
CA GLY A 219 -5.82 11.18 9.53
C GLY A 219 -6.92 12.17 9.94
N ILE A 220 -7.94 11.72 10.69
CA ILE A 220 -9.02 12.59 11.19
C ILE A 220 -8.49 13.58 12.22
N THR A 221 -7.66 13.13 13.16
CA THR A 221 -7.29 13.88 14.36
C THR A 221 -6.09 14.80 14.17
N VAL A 222 -5.19 14.47 13.22
CA VAL A 222 -3.97 15.27 13.01
C VAL A 222 -4.27 16.48 12.15
N GLU A 223 -3.98 17.66 12.69
CA GLU A 223 -4.20 18.95 12.01
C GLU A 223 -3.37 19.12 10.74
N ALA A 224 -2.25 18.39 10.59
CA ALA A 224 -1.41 18.45 9.40
C ALA A 224 -2.12 18.04 8.10
N PHE A 225 -3.14 17.17 8.20
CA PHE A 225 -3.95 16.74 7.06
C PHE A 225 -5.21 17.62 6.92
N HIS A 226 -5.10 18.73 6.20
CA HIS A 226 -6.21 19.66 5.97
C HIS A 226 -7.15 19.22 4.85
N HIS A 227 -6.67 18.41 3.92
CA HIS A 227 -7.41 17.99 2.72
C HIS A 227 -7.51 16.48 2.64
N THR A 228 -8.67 16.01 2.20
CA THR A 228 -8.87 14.65 1.69
C THR A 228 -9.24 14.75 0.21
N TYR A 229 -8.96 13.67 -0.53
CA TYR A 229 -9.15 13.64 -1.97
C TYR A 229 -10.20 12.59 -2.35
N VAL A 230 -10.97 12.88 -3.38
CA VAL A 230 -11.90 11.93 -3.98
C VAL A 230 -11.55 11.78 -5.45
N VAL A 231 -11.33 10.55 -5.87
CA VAL A 231 -11.32 10.16 -7.28
C VAL A 231 -12.66 9.50 -7.54
N ASP A 232 -13.47 10.11 -8.41
CA ASP A 232 -14.80 9.62 -8.74
C ASP A 232 -14.76 8.29 -9.49
N LYS A 233 -15.92 7.67 -9.67
CA LYS A 233 -16.04 6.43 -10.46
C LYS A 233 -15.62 6.68 -11.89
N ALA A 234 -14.91 5.72 -12.47
CA ALA A 234 -14.50 5.78 -13.87
C ALA A 234 -15.72 5.68 -14.82
N LYS A 235 -15.70 6.46 -15.88
CA LYS A 235 -16.74 6.50 -16.90
C LYS A 235 -16.47 5.40 -17.94
N LEU A 236 -16.49 4.14 -17.52
CA LEU A 236 -16.30 2.98 -18.36
C LEU A 236 -17.64 2.57 -19.02
N PRO A 237 -17.60 1.83 -20.15
CA PRO A 237 -18.80 1.20 -20.72
C PRO A 237 -19.52 0.33 -19.68
N GLU A 238 -20.84 0.18 -19.80
CA GLU A 238 -21.58 -0.71 -18.91
C GLU A 238 -21.11 -2.16 -19.09
N GLY A 239 -20.84 -2.86 -17.97
CA GLY A 239 -20.36 -4.24 -17.99
C GLY A 239 -19.93 -4.74 -16.61
N GLU A 240 -19.56 -6.01 -16.58
CA GLU A 240 -18.93 -6.64 -15.43
C GLU A 240 -17.41 -6.60 -15.62
N TYR A 241 -16.70 -6.05 -14.65
CA TYR A 241 -15.25 -5.89 -14.68
C TYR A 241 -14.60 -6.77 -13.60
N THR A 242 -13.47 -7.37 -13.96
CA THR A 242 -12.67 -8.18 -13.04
C THR A 242 -11.29 -7.57 -12.87
N ASN A 243 -10.91 -7.32 -11.63
CA ASN A 243 -9.53 -6.93 -11.32
C ASN A 243 -8.59 -8.13 -11.55
N ILE A 244 -7.66 -8.01 -12.48
CA ILE A 244 -6.79 -9.09 -12.93
C ILE A 244 -5.35 -8.60 -13.05
N ASN A 245 -4.38 -9.41 -12.62
CA ASN A 245 -2.98 -9.17 -12.89
C ASN A 245 -2.46 -10.02 -14.07
N GLY A 246 -1.25 -9.67 -14.56
CA GLY A 246 -0.64 -10.34 -15.71
C GLY A 246 -0.44 -11.85 -15.54
N ASN A 247 -0.10 -12.31 -14.31
CA ASN A 247 0.11 -13.74 -14.04
C ASN A 247 -1.20 -14.53 -14.14
N ILE A 248 -2.29 -13.98 -13.63
CA ILE A 248 -3.63 -14.58 -13.75
C ILE A 248 -4.08 -14.58 -15.22
N GLY A 249 -3.92 -13.44 -15.91
CA GLY A 249 -4.27 -13.34 -17.34
C GLY A 249 -3.49 -14.34 -18.20
N LEU A 250 -2.19 -14.50 -17.95
CA LEU A 250 -1.37 -15.52 -18.64
C LEU A 250 -1.87 -16.94 -18.33
N SER A 251 -2.20 -17.23 -17.07
CA SER A 251 -2.71 -18.57 -16.67
C SER A 251 -4.00 -18.90 -17.40
N TRP A 252 -4.94 -17.95 -17.45
CA TRP A 252 -6.20 -18.14 -18.18
C TRP A 252 -5.98 -18.30 -19.68
N GLY A 253 -5.06 -17.52 -20.26
CA GLY A 253 -4.69 -17.62 -21.67
C GLY A 253 -4.08 -18.98 -22.03
N LEU A 254 -3.20 -19.53 -21.18
CA LEU A 254 -2.61 -20.85 -21.39
C LEU A 254 -3.67 -21.96 -21.39
N ILE A 255 -4.63 -21.92 -20.47
CA ILE A 255 -5.72 -22.89 -20.41
C ILE A 255 -6.66 -22.76 -21.60
N ALA A 256 -7.06 -21.54 -21.93
CA ALA A 256 -7.93 -21.27 -23.07
C ALA A 256 -7.29 -21.73 -24.39
N GLY A 257 -6.01 -21.42 -24.60
CA GLY A 257 -5.27 -21.83 -25.77
C GLY A 257 -5.11 -23.35 -25.90
N ALA A 258 -4.79 -24.05 -24.80
CA ALA A 258 -4.68 -25.51 -24.79
C ALA A 258 -6.05 -26.16 -25.12
N ARG A 259 -7.13 -25.70 -24.49
CA ARG A 259 -8.50 -26.21 -24.80
C ARG A 259 -8.90 -25.97 -26.22
N GLN A 260 -8.62 -24.78 -26.77
CA GLN A 260 -8.93 -24.46 -28.17
C GLN A 260 -8.17 -25.34 -29.17
N ALA A 261 -6.91 -25.66 -28.84
CA ALA A 261 -6.04 -26.51 -29.63
C ALA A 261 -6.34 -28.01 -29.49
N GLY A 262 -7.15 -28.42 -28.49
CA GLY A 262 -7.40 -29.81 -28.16
C GLY A 262 -6.17 -30.53 -27.57
N LEU A 263 -5.29 -29.76 -26.89
CA LEU A 263 -4.07 -30.26 -26.31
C LEU A 263 -4.15 -30.28 -24.78
N GLU A 264 -3.39 -31.22 -24.19
CA GLU A 264 -3.15 -31.22 -22.75
C GLU A 264 -2.14 -30.14 -22.37
N LEU A 265 -2.35 -29.46 -21.21
CA LEU A 265 -1.45 -28.46 -20.70
C LEU A 265 -0.50 -29.05 -19.66
N PHE A 266 0.80 -28.95 -19.93
CA PHE A 266 1.86 -29.21 -18.95
C PHE A 266 2.59 -27.89 -18.67
N TYR A 267 2.67 -27.49 -17.40
CA TYR A 267 3.36 -26.28 -16.97
C TYR A 267 4.50 -26.61 -16.02
N ALA A 268 5.69 -26.11 -16.32
CA ALA A 268 6.87 -26.19 -15.47
C ALA A 268 7.57 -24.85 -15.42
N SER A 269 8.00 -24.40 -14.23
CA SER A 269 8.69 -23.15 -14.05
C SER A 269 9.67 -23.22 -12.89
N TYR A 270 10.58 -22.25 -12.86
CA TYR A 270 11.47 -22.05 -11.71
C TYR A 270 10.70 -21.36 -10.57
N PRO A 271 10.82 -21.82 -9.31
CA PRO A 271 10.10 -21.22 -8.18
C PRO A 271 10.75 -19.89 -7.78
N ILE A 272 10.29 -18.80 -8.37
CA ILE A 272 10.78 -17.44 -8.11
C ILE A 272 9.61 -16.46 -8.08
N THR A 273 9.64 -15.53 -7.14
CA THR A 273 8.68 -14.42 -7.08
C THR A 273 8.95 -13.41 -8.20
N PRO A 274 7.92 -12.93 -8.94
CA PRO A 274 6.50 -13.25 -8.81
C PRO A 274 6.01 -14.42 -9.71
N ALA A 275 6.87 -15.08 -10.46
CA ALA A 275 6.48 -16.08 -11.47
C ALA A 275 5.75 -17.30 -10.86
N SER A 276 6.00 -17.63 -9.60
CA SER A 276 5.31 -18.74 -8.92
C SER A 276 3.80 -18.58 -8.85
N ASP A 277 3.29 -17.34 -8.93
CA ASP A 277 1.85 -17.06 -8.92
C ASP A 277 1.13 -17.64 -10.14
N ILE A 278 1.83 -17.81 -11.28
CA ILE A 278 1.28 -18.46 -12.47
C ILE A 278 0.94 -19.91 -12.14
N LEU A 279 1.86 -20.66 -11.53
CA LEU A 279 1.64 -22.05 -11.12
C LEU A 279 0.46 -22.15 -10.14
N LEU A 280 0.45 -21.28 -9.11
CA LEU A 280 -0.61 -21.25 -8.10
C LEU A 280 -1.97 -20.94 -8.75
N SER A 281 -2.03 -20.02 -9.70
CA SER A 281 -3.25 -19.73 -10.45
C SER A 281 -3.72 -20.94 -11.25
N LEU A 282 -2.82 -21.65 -11.95
CA LEU A 282 -3.15 -22.84 -12.74
C LEU A 282 -3.70 -24.00 -11.92
N ILE A 283 -3.24 -24.17 -10.67
CA ILE A 283 -3.71 -25.22 -9.76
C ILE A 283 -5.17 -24.99 -9.33
N HIS A 284 -5.62 -23.73 -9.30
CA HIS A 284 -6.94 -23.33 -8.82
C HIS A 284 -7.98 -23.06 -9.92
N ILE A 285 -7.62 -23.24 -11.18
CA ILE A 285 -8.53 -23.16 -12.34
C ILE A 285 -9.03 -24.57 -12.75
#